data_06a14f8b1013ab67ae4bc0b02932efb3
#
_entry.id   06a14f8b1013ab67ae4bc0b02932efb3
#
_cell.length_a   1.000
_cell.length_b   1.000
_cell.length_c   1.000
_cell.angle_alpha   90.00
_cell.angle_beta   90.00
_cell.angle_gamma   90.00
#
_symmetry.space_group_name_H-M   'P 1'
#
loop_
_entity.id
_entity.type
_entity.pdbx_description
1 polymer ?
#
loop_
_entity_poly.entity_id
_entity_poly.type
_entity_poly.pdbx_seq_one_letter_code
_entity_poly.pdbx_strand_id
1 'polypeptide(L)'
;MYSKKLASGLETIGEGFYLIYRHRLYKDPNNPINTRYVQYFCRRLCEVFNIEVQIHGTIPREPALWVSNHISWLDVAVLGSGARIFFLAKAEVEKWPILGNLAKGGGTLFIKRGSGDSLRIKEQITEFLKQDIPVLFFPDRKSVV
;
A
#
# COMPACT_ATOMS: atom_id res chain seq x y z
N MET A 1 1.68 -19.10 22.42
CA MET A 1 2.07 -17.77 21.91
C MET A 1 1.83 -17.63 20.40
N TYR A 2 2.22 -18.59 19.57
CA TYR A 2 2.01 -18.57 18.11
C TYR A 2 0.54 -18.58 17.70
N SER A 3 -0.33 -19.34 18.35
CA SER A 3 -1.76 -19.43 18.02
C SER A 3 -2.51 -18.09 18.18
N LYS A 4 -2.18 -17.30 19.19
CA LYS A 4 -2.79 -15.99 19.41
C LYS A 4 -2.39 -14.98 18.32
N LYS A 5 -1.13 -15.00 17.88
CA LYS A 5 -0.65 -14.13 16.80
C LYS A 5 -1.25 -14.52 15.45
N LEU A 6 -1.41 -15.82 15.21
CA LEU A 6 -2.06 -16.32 13.99
C LEU A 6 -3.54 -15.91 13.95
N ALA A 7 -4.27 -16.08 15.05
CA ALA A 7 -5.66 -15.65 15.16
C ALA A 7 -5.79 -14.14 14.94
N SER A 8 -4.95 -13.34 15.59
CA SER A 8 -4.94 -11.88 15.43
C SER A 8 -4.57 -11.46 13.98
N GLY A 9 -3.68 -12.18 13.31
CA GLY A 9 -3.35 -11.94 11.90
C GLY A 9 -4.56 -12.21 10.98
N LEU A 10 -5.27 -13.32 11.20
CA LEU A 10 -6.48 -13.65 10.44
C LEU A 10 -7.62 -12.65 10.69
N GLU A 11 -7.80 -12.21 11.94
CA GLU A 11 -8.75 -11.16 12.29
C GLU A 11 -8.43 -9.85 11.54
N THR A 12 -7.16 -9.44 11.51
CA THR A 12 -6.74 -8.22 10.81
C THR A 12 -6.96 -8.32 9.29
N ILE A 13 -6.70 -9.48 8.69
CA ILE A 13 -7.03 -9.73 7.27
C ILE A 13 -8.54 -9.61 7.05
N GLY A 14 -9.35 -10.22 7.91
CA GLY A 14 -10.81 -10.10 7.89
C GLY A 14 -11.27 -8.66 8.03
N GLU A 15 -10.65 -7.90 8.92
CA GLU A 15 -10.90 -6.47 9.10
C GLU A 15 -10.58 -5.67 7.82
N GLY A 16 -9.49 -5.98 7.13
CA GLY A 16 -9.15 -5.36 5.85
C GLY A 16 -10.24 -5.58 4.79
N PHE A 17 -10.73 -6.80 4.65
CA PHE A 17 -11.84 -7.11 3.75
C PHE A 17 -13.14 -6.43 4.19
N TYR A 18 -13.43 -6.43 5.50
CA TYR A 18 -14.58 -5.71 6.03
C TYR A 18 -14.54 -4.23 5.65
N LEU A 19 -13.41 -3.55 5.81
CA LEU A 19 -13.25 -2.15 5.42
C LEU A 19 -13.52 -1.93 3.93
N ILE A 20 -12.95 -2.79 3.08
CA ILE A 20 -13.13 -2.72 1.62
C ILE A 20 -14.61 -2.82 1.26
N TYR A 21 -15.33 -3.80 1.80
CA TYR A 21 -16.74 -4.03 1.47
C TYR A 21 -17.67 -3.04 2.16
N ARG A 22 -17.46 -2.74 3.44
CA ARG A 22 -18.32 -1.82 4.23
C ARG A 22 -18.31 -0.40 3.67
N HIS A 23 -17.12 0.06 3.27
CA HIS A 23 -16.93 1.40 2.71
C HIS A 23 -16.92 1.41 1.18
N ARG A 24 -17.17 0.26 0.55
CA ARG A 24 -17.26 0.11 -0.91
C ARG A 24 -16.00 0.61 -1.64
N LEU A 25 -14.82 0.44 -1.06
CA LEU A 25 -13.56 0.92 -1.62
C LEU A 25 -13.31 0.34 -3.02
N TYR A 26 -13.79 -0.87 -3.28
CA TYR A 26 -13.70 -1.54 -4.59
C TYR A 26 -14.44 -0.82 -5.72
N LYS A 27 -15.38 0.11 -5.42
CA LYS A 27 -16.11 0.86 -6.45
C LYS A 27 -15.30 2.01 -7.03
N ASP A 28 -14.44 2.60 -6.22
CA ASP A 28 -13.53 3.67 -6.59
C ASP A 28 -12.22 3.49 -5.82
N PRO A 29 -11.39 2.50 -6.21
CA PRO A 29 -10.18 2.15 -5.49
C PRO A 29 -9.18 3.31 -5.38
N ASN A 30 -9.20 4.19 -6.36
CA ASN A 30 -8.27 5.30 -6.47
C ASN A 30 -8.73 6.57 -5.75
N ASN A 31 -9.85 6.51 -5.02
CA ASN A 31 -10.33 7.64 -4.24
C ASN A 31 -9.34 7.98 -3.11
N PRO A 32 -8.88 9.24 -3.00
CA PRO A 32 -7.92 9.65 -1.98
C PRO A 32 -8.34 9.33 -0.54
N ILE A 33 -9.63 9.29 -0.27
CA ILE A 33 -10.15 8.96 1.06
C ILE A 33 -9.79 7.53 1.49
N ASN A 34 -9.61 6.63 0.52
CA ASN A 34 -9.28 5.23 0.77
C ASN A 34 -7.92 5.09 1.47
N THR A 35 -7.00 6.02 1.28
CA THR A 35 -5.70 6.01 1.95
C THR A 35 -5.80 6.05 3.47
N ARG A 36 -6.90 6.56 4.04
CA ARG A 36 -7.16 6.52 5.49
C ARG A 36 -7.35 5.08 5.97
N TYR A 37 -8.11 4.29 5.21
CA TYR A 37 -8.38 2.90 5.55
C TYR A 37 -7.13 2.04 5.35
N VAL A 38 -6.35 2.33 4.31
CA VAL A 38 -5.04 1.68 4.08
C VAL A 38 -4.09 1.99 5.23
N GLN A 39 -3.97 3.24 5.65
CA GLN A 39 -3.13 3.64 6.78
C GLN A 39 -3.58 2.95 8.08
N TYR A 40 -4.86 2.94 8.36
CA TYR A 40 -5.42 2.24 9.52
C TYR A 40 -5.07 0.75 9.49
N PHE A 41 -5.30 0.08 8.36
CA PHE A 41 -4.98 -1.33 8.17
C PHE A 41 -3.47 -1.63 8.36
N CYS A 42 -2.60 -0.77 7.81
CA CYS A 42 -1.16 -0.89 7.98
C CYS A 42 -0.74 -0.74 9.45
N ARG A 43 -1.35 0.17 10.20
CA ARG A 43 -1.14 0.31 11.65
C ARG A 43 -1.55 -0.96 12.39
N ARG A 44 -2.71 -1.51 12.07
CA ARG A 44 -3.17 -2.78 12.67
C ARG A 44 -2.19 -3.93 12.39
N LEU A 45 -1.66 -4.03 11.18
CA LEU A 45 -0.62 -5.01 10.85
C LEU A 45 0.64 -4.81 11.71
N CYS A 46 1.11 -3.58 11.86
CA CYS A 46 2.27 -3.30 12.72
C CYS A 46 2.02 -3.73 14.17
N GLU A 47 0.83 -3.45 14.72
CA GLU A 47 0.45 -3.88 16.07
C GLU A 47 0.47 -5.41 16.22
N VAL A 48 -0.15 -6.13 15.28
CA VAL A 48 -0.22 -7.61 15.30
C VAL A 48 1.15 -8.25 15.25
N PHE A 49 2.04 -7.69 14.44
CA PHE A 49 3.42 -8.17 14.32
C PHE A 49 4.36 -7.60 15.38
N ASN A 50 3.83 -6.76 16.29
CA ASN A 50 4.61 -6.08 17.33
C ASN A 50 5.78 -5.28 16.75
N ILE A 51 5.49 -4.53 15.67
CA ILE A 51 6.44 -3.66 15.00
C ILE A 51 6.28 -2.25 15.57
N GLU A 52 7.33 -1.75 16.18
CA GLU A 52 7.44 -0.35 16.57
C GLU A 52 8.01 0.45 15.40
N VAL A 53 7.24 1.42 14.93
CA VAL A 53 7.64 2.28 13.80
C VAL A 53 8.21 3.58 14.35
N GLN A 54 9.49 3.83 14.10
CA GLN A 54 10.17 5.07 14.49
C GLN A 54 10.42 5.91 13.24
N ILE A 55 9.94 7.15 13.27
CA ILE A 55 10.09 8.10 12.17
C ILE A 55 11.14 9.12 12.55
N HIS A 56 12.26 9.13 11.84
CA HIS A 56 13.32 10.12 11.98
C HIS A 56 13.24 11.13 10.84
N GLY A 57 13.06 12.39 11.16
CA GLY A 57 12.86 13.47 10.19
C GLY A 57 11.40 13.88 10.06
N THR A 58 11.11 14.59 8.99
CA THR A 58 9.77 15.13 8.73
C THR A 58 9.14 14.44 7.53
N ILE A 59 7.92 13.95 7.70
CA ILE A 59 7.13 13.45 6.57
C ILE A 59 6.76 14.64 5.68
N PRO A 60 7.10 14.61 4.38
CA PRO A 60 6.74 15.68 3.46
C PRO A 60 5.22 15.90 3.42
N ARG A 61 4.82 17.17 3.43
CA ARG A 61 3.40 17.53 3.28
C ARG A 61 3.00 17.68 1.82
N GLU A 62 3.99 17.95 0.97
CA GLU A 62 3.78 18.13 -0.45
C GLU A 62 3.64 16.79 -1.17
N PRO A 63 2.80 16.73 -2.20
CA PRO A 63 2.65 15.51 -3.00
C PRO A 63 3.98 15.18 -3.69
N ALA A 64 4.42 13.93 -3.54
CA ALA A 64 5.69 13.48 -4.09
C ALA A 64 5.65 12.01 -4.47
N LEU A 65 6.51 11.65 -5.39
CA LEU A 65 6.80 10.26 -5.68
C LEU A 65 7.87 9.77 -4.68
N TRP A 66 7.46 8.89 -3.79
CA TRP A 66 8.34 8.35 -2.76
C TRP A 66 9.00 7.07 -3.24
N VAL A 67 10.25 6.94 -2.91
CA VAL A 67 11.08 5.78 -3.26
C VAL A 67 11.65 5.20 -1.97
N SER A 68 11.52 3.90 -1.79
CA SER A 68 12.07 3.19 -0.64
C SER A 68 12.77 1.90 -1.05
N ASN A 69 13.77 1.48 -0.29
CA ASN A 69 14.29 0.13 -0.36
C ASN A 69 13.20 -0.88 0.06
N HIS A 70 13.32 -2.11 -0.45
CA HIS A 70 12.36 -3.17 -0.18
C HIS A 70 13.08 -4.46 0.20
N ILE A 71 12.87 -4.89 1.43
CA ILE A 71 13.50 -6.09 1.99
C ILE A 71 12.44 -7.14 2.31
N SER A 72 11.28 -6.69 2.77
CA SER A 72 10.19 -7.54 3.25
C SER A 72 8.83 -6.96 2.86
N TRP A 73 7.82 -7.80 2.72
CA TRP A 73 6.43 -7.37 2.55
C TRP A 73 5.94 -6.49 3.72
N LEU A 74 6.57 -6.61 4.89
CA LEU A 74 6.29 -5.75 6.04
C LEU A 74 6.63 -4.28 5.80
N ASP A 75 7.50 -3.97 4.85
CA ASP A 75 7.84 -2.57 4.51
C ASP A 75 6.60 -1.80 4.05
N VAL A 76 5.67 -2.48 3.39
CA VAL A 76 4.37 -1.89 3.00
C VAL A 76 3.58 -1.47 4.23
N ALA A 77 3.52 -2.33 5.25
CA ALA A 77 2.82 -2.02 6.50
C ALA A 77 3.50 -0.88 7.26
N VAL A 78 4.83 -0.91 7.38
CA VAL A 78 5.62 0.13 8.07
C VAL A 78 5.42 1.50 7.42
N LEU A 79 5.64 1.60 6.12
CA LEU A 79 5.52 2.86 5.39
C LEU A 79 4.07 3.35 5.32
N GLY A 80 3.14 2.44 5.07
CA GLY A 80 1.71 2.76 5.03
C GLY A 80 1.12 3.16 6.38
N SER A 81 1.72 2.73 7.50
CA SER A 81 1.29 3.15 8.84
C SER A 81 1.63 4.61 9.13
N GLY A 82 2.75 5.09 8.59
CA GLY A 82 3.27 6.43 8.86
C GLY A 82 2.55 7.53 8.11
N ALA A 83 2.06 7.26 6.90
CA ALA A 83 1.49 8.28 6.04
C ALA A 83 0.33 7.75 5.18
N ARG A 84 -0.48 8.68 4.69
CA ARG A 84 -1.54 8.40 3.71
C ARG A 84 -0.93 8.41 2.31
N ILE A 85 -0.71 7.22 1.75
CA ILE A 85 -0.02 7.03 0.47
C ILE A 85 -0.74 6.00 -0.38
N PHE A 86 -0.58 6.10 -1.70
CA PHE A 86 -0.85 5.00 -2.61
C PHE A 86 0.44 4.23 -2.91
N PHE A 87 0.31 2.94 -3.14
CA PHE A 87 1.43 2.09 -3.50
C PHE A 87 1.43 1.80 -5.01
N LEU A 88 2.62 1.75 -5.58
CA LEU A 88 2.85 1.20 -6.91
C LEU A 88 3.55 -0.15 -6.77
N ALA A 89 2.92 -1.20 -7.25
CA ALA A 89 3.41 -2.58 -7.17
C ALA A 89 3.53 -3.22 -8.55
N LYS A 90 4.25 -4.33 -8.62
CA LYS A 90 4.29 -5.15 -9.83
C LYS A 90 2.95 -5.84 -10.06
N ALA A 91 2.58 -6.03 -11.34
CA ALA A 91 1.34 -6.70 -11.71
C ALA A 91 1.20 -8.12 -11.16
N GLU A 92 2.33 -8.81 -10.91
CA GLU A 92 2.34 -10.15 -10.32
C GLU A 92 1.72 -10.18 -8.91
N VAL A 93 1.87 -9.10 -8.14
CA VAL A 93 1.33 -8.97 -6.77
C VAL A 93 -0.21 -8.98 -6.79
N GLU A 94 -0.83 -8.45 -7.84
CA GLU A 94 -2.29 -8.47 -7.99
C GLU A 94 -2.86 -9.90 -7.97
N LYS A 95 -2.08 -10.88 -8.43
CA LYS A 95 -2.48 -12.29 -8.52
C LYS A 95 -2.29 -13.06 -7.21
N TRP A 96 -1.66 -12.47 -6.22
CA TRP A 96 -1.45 -13.13 -4.95
C TRP A 96 -2.79 -13.31 -4.22
N PRO A 97 -3.08 -14.52 -3.73
CA PRO A 97 -4.28 -14.75 -2.95
C PRO A 97 -4.27 -13.86 -1.70
N ILE A 98 -5.42 -13.35 -1.30
CA ILE A 98 -5.60 -12.47 -0.14
C ILE A 98 -4.91 -11.11 -0.31
N LEU A 99 -3.56 -11.06 -0.33
CA LEU A 99 -2.81 -9.81 -0.41
C LEU A 99 -3.06 -9.02 -1.70
N GLY A 100 -3.21 -9.70 -2.83
CA GLY A 100 -3.56 -9.05 -4.10
C GLY A 100 -4.92 -8.37 -4.05
N ASN A 101 -5.91 -9.02 -3.46
CA ASN A 101 -7.25 -8.46 -3.30
C ASN A 101 -7.28 -7.29 -2.30
N LEU A 102 -6.54 -7.40 -1.20
CA LEU A 102 -6.39 -6.30 -0.23
C LEU A 102 -5.69 -5.09 -0.86
N ALA A 103 -4.59 -5.32 -1.59
CA ALA A 103 -3.85 -4.27 -2.29
C ALA A 103 -4.73 -3.57 -3.33
N LYS A 104 -5.47 -4.34 -4.14
CA LYS A 104 -6.40 -3.82 -5.14
C LYS A 104 -7.52 -3.00 -4.50
N GLY A 105 -8.13 -3.51 -3.45
CA GLY A 105 -9.17 -2.78 -2.69
C GLY A 105 -8.64 -1.51 -2.02
N GLY A 106 -7.36 -1.48 -1.66
CA GLY A 106 -6.67 -0.32 -1.11
C GLY A 106 -6.19 0.70 -2.14
N GLY A 107 -6.43 0.46 -3.44
CA GLY A 107 -6.06 1.40 -4.50
C GLY A 107 -4.60 1.31 -4.95
N THR A 108 -3.91 0.21 -4.67
CA THR A 108 -2.57 -0.04 -5.21
C THR A 108 -2.60 -0.02 -6.73
N LEU A 109 -1.69 0.74 -7.34
CA LEU A 109 -1.46 0.73 -8.77
C LEU A 109 -0.57 -0.46 -9.14
N PHE A 110 -0.95 -1.20 -10.18
CA PHE A 110 -0.18 -2.34 -10.66
C PHE A 110 0.43 -2.03 -12.02
N ILE A 111 1.75 -2.20 -12.12
CA ILE A 111 2.49 -1.99 -13.36
C ILE A 111 3.07 -3.30 -13.89
N LYS A 112 2.82 -3.56 -15.18
CA LYS A 112 3.46 -4.65 -15.92
C LYS A 112 4.59 -4.08 -16.77
N ARG A 113 5.81 -4.55 -16.55
CA ARG A 113 6.96 -4.11 -17.33
C ARG A 113 6.82 -4.52 -18.81
N GLY A 114 7.17 -3.60 -19.71
CA GLY A 114 7.18 -3.88 -21.16
C GLY A 114 5.80 -3.96 -21.83
N SER A 115 4.71 -3.63 -21.12
CA SER A 115 3.35 -3.73 -21.66
C SER A 115 2.82 -2.46 -22.35
N GLY A 116 3.61 -1.37 -22.40
CA GLY A 116 3.12 -0.07 -22.85
C GLY A 116 2.24 0.66 -21.81
N ASP A 117 1.96 0.07 -20.66
CA ASP A 117 1.14 0.65 -19.60
C ASP A 117 1.81 1.83 -18.88
N SER A 118 3.07 2.12 -19.19
CA SER A 118 3.86 3.16 -18.51
C SER A 118 3.22 4.56 -18.62
N LEU A 119 2.61 4.88 -19.76
CA LEU A 119 1.92 6.16 -19.95
C LEU A 119 0.67 6.25 -19.06
N ARG A 120 -0.15 5.22 -19.05
CA ARG A 120 -1.34 5.14 -18.19
C ARG A 120 -0.99 5.26 -16.72
N ILE A 121 0.03 4.56 -16.27
CA ILE A 121 0.49 4.62 -14.88
C ILE A 121 1.04 6.01 -14.54
N LYS A 122 1.80 6.62 -15.46
CA LYS A 122 2.29 7.99 -15.28
C LYS A 122 1.14 9.00 -15.15
N GLU A 123 0.11 8.88 -15.95
CA GLU A 123 -1.10 9.71 -15.87
C GLU A 123 -1.82 9.52 -14.51
N GLN A 124 -2.00 8.28 -14.06
CA GLN A 124 -2.61 7.97 -12.76
C GLN A 124 -1.78 8.52 -11.59
N ILE A 125 -0.46 8.35 -11.61
CA ILE A 125 0.42 8.93 -10.60
C ILE A 125 0.28 10.45 -10.58
N THR A 126 0.29 11.08 -11.75
CA THR A 126 0.12 12.54 -11.87
C THR A 126 -1.20 13.00 -11.27
N GLU A 127 -2.28 12.25 -11.50
CA GLU A 127 -3.60 12.56 -10.96
C GLU A 127 -3.63 12.44 -9.42
N PHE A 128 -2.97 11.43 -8.84
CA PHE A 128 -2.86 11.32 -7.39
C PHE A 128 -2.06 12.47 -6.78
N LEU A 129 -0.94 12.84 -7.41
CA LEU A 129 -0.14 13.97 -6.95
C LEU A 129 -0.92 15.28 -6.97
N LYS A 130 -1.78 15.51 -7.97
CA LYS A 130 -2.68 16.67 -8.03
C LYS A 130 -3.73 16.68 -6.90
N GLN A 131 -4.04 15.53 -6.33
CA GLN A 131 -4.97 15.37 -5.20
C GLN A 131 -4.24 15.36 -3.84
N ASP A 132 -3.01 15.83 -3.80
CA ASP A 132 -2.15 15.89 -2.60
C ASP A 132 -1.90 14.53 -1.95
N ILE A 133 -1.92 13.45 -2.72
CA ILE A 133 -1.62 12.10 -2.25
C ILE A 133 -0.29 11.63 -2.84
N PRO A 134 0.71 11.35 -2.00
CA PRO A 134 1.97 10.78 -2.47
C PRO A 134 1.79 9.34 -2.94
N VAL A 135 2.62 8.95 -3.90
CA VAL A 135 2.71 7.57 -4.40
C VAL A 135 4.06 7.00 -4.01
N LEU A 136 4.06 5.82 -3.42
CA LEU A 136 5.29 5.13 -3.04
C LEU A 136 5.52 3.90 -3.91
N PHE A 137 6.75 3.74 -4.37
CA PHE A 137 7.16 2.53 -5.05
C PHE A 137 8.51 2.00 -4.55
N PHE A 138 8.71 0.71 -4.77
CA PHE A 138 9.93 0.01 -4.44
C PHE A 138 10.67 -0.34 -5.74
N PRO A 139 11.79 0.35 -6.05
CA PRO A 139 12.59 0.01 -7.22
C PRO A 139 13.27 -1.35 -7.01
N ASP A 140 13.30 -2.17 -8.07
CA ASP A 140 14.02 -3.43 -8.00
C ASP A 140 15.54 -3.20 -7.93
N ARG A 141 16.23 -4.07 -7.21
CA ARG A 141 17.70 -4.09 -7.18
C ARG A 141 18.35 -4.21 -8.58
N LYS A 142 17.62 -4.76 -9.56
CA LYS A 142 18.06 -4.89 -10.96
C LYS A 142 17.87 -3.64 -11.81
N SER A 143 17.26 -2.59 -11.27
CA SER A 143 17.00 -1.33 -11.99
C SER A 143 18.05 -0.25 -11.73
N VAL A 144 19.09 -0.57 -10.98
CA VAL A 144 20.15 0.37 -10.55
C VAL A 144 21.49 0.02 -11.25
N VAL A 145 21.42 -0.40 -12.49
CA VAL A 145 22.60 -0.50 -13.36
C VAL A 145 22.29 0.15 -14.68
#